data_25c0987c57c891600eff14a3201beed1
#
_entry.id   25c0987c57c891600eff14a3201beed1
#
_cell.length_a   1.000
_cell.length_b   1.000
_cell.length_c   1.000
_cell.angle_alpha   90.00
_cell.angle_beta   90.00
_cell.angle_gamma   90.00
#
_symmetry.space_group_name_H-M   'P 1'
#
loop_
_entity.id
_entity.type
_entity.pdbx_description
1 polymer ?
#
loop_
_entity_poly.entity_id
_entity_poly.type
_entity_poly.pdbx_seq_one_letter_code
_entity_poly.pdbx_strand_id
1 'polypeptide(L)'
;DTNAAIRKPLKGASDLTKASQLTAGWHEDENGKWYQNADGTYYAGGLQEIDGSTYYFGDNGYAQTGWVSVGFDDYYFNDDGTYDPSQHKTRIAFTFDDGPGEYTDELLDCLEQNNAHATFFMLGQNVGSWESEVQRMADIGCEIGSHSWDHPNLYDLDMDAVAKEFSDTDAALEKACGQKASVARAPYGNWSDDIISTVNKPFFTWSLDSLDWSYLDVNKDYDAVMNGDLTDGSIILMHDIHEPSVQAAIKMIPELVAKGYKLMTVSELAAAKGVTLQNANYSDFWDSSLQKGIVAGYNSGSSDGSSDGTAVSDGTTSDDGSTDSSDVSDTGSSDSSDVSDGSDDSSDDSSEDDSSGGDDSSGDGSSSDDSSGDNSSDDGSYDDSSGDGSDYADEDSGDGYDTGY
;
A
#
# COMPACT_ATOMS: atom_id res chain seq x y z
N ASP A 1 -8.76 17.86 13.19
CA ASP A 1 -9.38 18.51 14.38
C ASP A 1 -10.28 17.54 15.15
N THR A 2 -9.70 16.47 15.70
CA THR A 2 -10.43 15.46 16.50
C THR A 2 -10.39 15.70 18.00
N ASN A 3 -10.27 16.93 18.43
CA ASN A 3 -10.37 17.31 19.84
C ASN A 3 -11.80 17.70 20.23
N ALA A 4 -12.76 16.78 20.03
CA ALA A 4 -14.07 16.94 20.65
C ALA A 4 -14.06 16.15 21.96
N ALA A 5 -13.82 16.85 23.08
CA ALA A 5 -14.07 16.31 24.41
C ALA A 5 -15.56 15.94 24.52
N ILE A 6 -15.89 14.67 24.33
CA ILE A 6 -17.26 14.17 24.48
C ILE A 6 -17.51 14.07 25.98
N ARG A 7 -18.14 15.08 26.53
CA ARG A 7 -18.63 15.05 27.92
C ARG A 7 -19.90 14.21 27.98
N LYS A 8 -19.80 12.93 28.29
CA LYS A 8 -20.94 12.04 28.52
C LYS A 8 -21.01 11.66 29.99
N PRO A 9 -22.21 11.62 30.59
CA PRO A 9 -22.35 11.05 31.95
C PRO A 9 -22.04 9.56 31.88
N LEU A 10 -21.24 9.05 32.83
CA LEU A 10 -20.90 7.63 32.96
C LEU A 10 -22.18 6.80 33.06
N LYS A 11 -22.44 5.97 32.06
CA LYS A 11 -23.46 4.93 32.12
C LYS A 11 -22.84 3.75 32.88
N GLY A 12 -23.13 3.64 34.18
CA GLY A 12 -22.71 2.48 34.97
C GLY A 12 -22.12 2.80 36.33
N ALA A 13 -21.76 4.01 36.63
CA ALA A 13 -21.43 4.39 37.99
C ALA A 13 -22.71 4.63 38.77
N SER A 14 -23.28 3.54 39.31
CA SER A 14 -24.43 3.55 40.23
C SER A 14 -24.21 4.31 41.53
N ASP A 15 -23.03 4.98 41.69
CA ASP A 15 -22.64 5.75 42.89
C ASP A 15 -22.14 7.17 42.62
N LEU A 16 -22.38 7.73 41.46
CA LEU A 16 -21.99 9.13 41.18
C LEU A 16 -22.84 10.19 41.89
N THR A 17 -23.82 9.79 42.67
CA THR A 17 -24.41 10.69 43.70
C THR A 17 -23.37 11.15 44.73
N LYS A 18 -22.20 10.51 44.81
CA LYS A 18 -21.04 10.96 45.59
C LYS A 18 -20.10 11.91 44.83
N ALA A 19 -20.16 11.95 43.51
CA ALA A 19 -19.24 12.78 42.70
C ALA A 19 -19.37 14.29 42.95
N SER A 20 -20.53 14.76 43.41
CA SER A 20 -20.73 16.16 43.82
C SER A 20 -19.96 16.58 45.09
N GLN A 21 -19.28 15.63 45.73
CA GLN A 21 -18.46 15.90 46.95
C GLN A 21 -16.96 15.69 46.69
N LEU A 22 -16.56 15.26 45.48
CA LEU A 22 -15.16 15.10 45.12
C LEU A 22 -14.57 16.44 44.63
N THR A 23 -13.31 16.63 44.92
CA THR A 23 -12.56 17.79 44.40
C THR A 23 -12.13 17.54 42.98
N ALA A 24 -12.02 18.64 42.19
CA ALA A 24 -11.42 18.53 40.85
C ALA A 24 -10.01 17.96 40.95
N GLY A 25 -9.65 17.12 39.94
CA GLY A 25 -8.36 16.46 39.85
C GLY A 25 -8.46 14.97 39.58
N TRP A 26 -7.35 14.30 39.77
CA TRP A 26 -7.22 12.85 39.59
C TRP A 26 -7.85 12.09 40.73
N HIS A 27 -8.57 11.03 40.36
CA HIS A 27 -9.16 10.04 41.25
C HIS A 27 -8.80 8.64 40.77
N GLU A 28 -8.82 7.67 41.69
CA GLU A 28 -8.57 6.26 41.39
C GLU A 28 -9.51 5.39 42.23
N ASP A 29 -10.03 4.34 41.61
CA ASP A 29 -10.83 3.31 42.25
C ASP A 29 -10.46 1.93 41.70
N GLU A 30 -11.24 0.91 42.02
CA GLU A 30 -11.00 -0.49 41.59
C GLU A 30 -11.07 -0.70 40.07
N ASN A 31 -11.64 0.27 39.31
CA ASN A 31 -11.78 0.21 37.86
C ASN A 31 -10.69 1.02 37.13
N GLY A 32 -9.88 1.83 37.85
CA GLY A 32 -8.80 2.59 37.29
C GLY A 32 -8.78 4.08 37.68
N LYS A 33 -8.01 4.86 36.94
CA LYS A 33 -7.85 6.30 37.16
C LYS A 33 -8.81 7.09 36.28
N TRP A 34 -9.36 8.17 36.81
CA TRP A 34 -10.22 9.10 36.09
C TRP A 34 -10.00 10.55 36.57
N TYR A 35 -10.40 11.52 35.76
CA TYR A 35 -10.16 12.95 36.06
C TYR A 35 -11.47 13.72 36.15
N GLN A 36 -11.69 14.41 37.27
CA GLN A 36 -12.83 15.30 37.50
C GLN A 36 -12.47 16.74 37.21
N ASN A 37 -13.25 17.40 36.37
CA ASN A 37 -13.14 18.82 36.11
C ASN A 37 -13.70 19.67 37.28
N ALA A 38 -13.32 20.93 37.30
CA ALA A 38 -13.79 21.89 38.36
C ALA A 38 -15.31 22.08 38.38
N ASP A 39 -15.99 21.83 37.27
CA ASP A 39 -17.46 21.90 37.16
C ASP A 39 -18.17 20.58 37.52
N GLY A 40 -17.43 19.60 38.02
CA GLY A 40 -17.95 18.27 38.40
C GLY A 40 -18.16 17.30 37.24
N THR A 41 -17.81 17.70 36.01
CA THR A 41 -17.77 16.78 34.85
C THR A 41 -16.47 15.98 34.85
N TYR A 42 -16.37 14.93 34.01
CA TYR A 42 -15.16 14.14 33.82
C TYR A 42 -14.99 13.80 32.35
N TYR A 43 -13.76 13.39 31.97
CA TYR A 43 -13.44 13.04 30.60
C TYR A 43 -13.91 11.61 30.30
N ALA A 44 -14.40 11.38 29.07
CA ALA A 44 -14.73 10.08 28.53
C ALA A 44 -14.61 10.10 27.00
N GLY A 45 -14.12 9.02 26.42
CA GLY A 45 -14.07 8.80 24.98
C GLY A 45 -13.14 9.76 24.26
N GLY A 46 -11.81 9.64 24.42
CA GLY A 46 -10.86 10.36 23.60
C GLY A 46 -9.60 10.88 24.31
N LEU A 47 -8.74 11.51 23.52
CA LEU A 47 -7.50 12.13 23.98
C LEU A 47 -7.77 13.43 24.74
N GLN A 48 -7.03 13.65 25.83
CA GLN A 48 -7.11 14.86 26.66
C GLN A 48 -5.72 15.27 27.13
N GLU A 49 -5.45 16.56 27.11
CA GLU A 49 -4.24 17.14 27.70
C GLU A 49 -4.55 17.63 29.13
N ILE A 50 -3.80 17.12 30.11
CA ILE A 50 -3.94 17.47 31.52
C ILE A 50 -2.53 17.71 32.05
N ASP A 51 -2.29 18.93 32.60
CA ASP A 51 -1.00 19.33 33.17
C ASP A 51 0.21 19.10 32.24
N GLY A 52 0.01 19.27 30.91
CA GLY A 52 1.05 19.12 29.91
C GLY A 52 1.35 17.68 29.49
N SER A 53 0.56 16.70 29.93
CA SER A 53 0.62 15.31 29.52
C SER A 53 -0.67 14.89 28.80
N THR A 54 -0.55 14.05 27.78
CA THR A 54 -1.69 13.51 27.03
C THR A 54 -2.14 12.18 27.61
N TYR A 55 -3.45 12.02 27.76
CA TYR A 55 -4.13 10.81 28.25
C TYR A 55 -5.23 10.42 27.27
N TYR A 56 -5.57 9.14 27.21
CA TYR A 56 -6.78 8.67 26.54
C TYR A 56 -7.76 8.13 27.58
N PHE A 57 -8.98 8.66 27.54
CA PHE A 57 -10.07 8.14 28.37
C PHE A 57 -10.99 7.27 27.55
N GLY A 58 -11.21 6.05 27.99
CA GLY A 58 -12.20 5.17 27.37
C GLY A 58 -13.62 5.71 27.53
N ASP A 59 -14.60 5.13 26.86
CA ASP A 59 -16.03 5.49 26.98
C ASP A 59 -16.56 5.33 28.40
N ASN A 60 -15.91 4.48 29.19
CA ASN A 60 -16.19 4.28 30.60
C ASN A 60 -15.63 5.40 31.51
N GLY A 61 -14.90 6.36 30.97
CA GLY A 61 -14.32 7.50 31.68
C GLY A 61 -13.01 7.24 32.41
N TYR A 62 -12.43 6.06 32.27
CA TYR A 62 -11.13 5.72 32.87
C TYR A 62 -9.99 5.92 31.89
N ALA A 63 -8.86 6.47 32.39
CA ALA A 63 -7.63 6.59 31.64
C ALA A 63 -7.13 5.20 31.24
N GLN A 64 -6.79 5.03 29.97
CA GLN A 64 -6.30 3.78 29.42
C GLN A 64 -4.79 3.70 29.55
N THR A 65 -4.25 2.47 29.59
CA THR A 65 -2.82 2.15 29.60
C THR A 65 -2.50 1.14 28.50
N GLY A 66 -1.24 1.04 28.10
CA GLY A 66 -0.83 0.19 26.98
C GLY A 66 -1.21 0.77 25.62
N TRP A 67 -1.36 -0.08 24.61
CA TRP A 67 -1.71 0.33 23.25
C TRP A 67 -3.20 0.67 23.12
N VAL A 68 -3.48 1.85 22.57
CA VAL A 68 -4.84 2.34 22.25
C VAL A 68 -4.84 2.83 20.82
N SER A 69 -5.74 2.31 19.99
CA SER A 69 -5.95 2.79 18.62
C SER A 69 -7.03 3.86 18.59
N VAL A 70 -6.73 5.00 17.96
CA VAL A 70 -7.64 6.13 17.77
C VAL A 70 -7.73 6.45 16.30
N GLY A 71 -8.75 5.95 15.63
CA GLY A 71 -8.81 5.92 14.18
C GLY A 71 -7.71 4.99 13.66
N PHE A 72 -6.90 5.49 12.72
CA PHE A 72 -5.78 4.73 12.18
C PHE A 72 -4.50 4.82 13.05
N ASP A 73 -4.40 5.79 13.96
CA ASP A 73 -3.22 6.01 14.79
C ASP A 73 -3.21 5.12 16.03
N ASP A 74 -2.02 4.63 16.41
CA ASP A 74 -1.77 3.87 17.63
C ASP A 74 -0.95 4.71 18.61
N TYR A 75 -1.43 4.74 19.86
CA TYR A 75 -0.82 5.47 20.97
C TYR A 75 -0.45 4.49 22.08
N TYR A 76 0.72 4.66 22.68
CA TYR A 76 1.10 3.90 23.87
C TYR A 76 1.03 4.75 25.11
N PHE A 77 0.28 4.29 26.10
CA PHE A 77 0.14 4.97 27.39
C PHE A 77 0.85 4.15 28.48
N ASN A 78 1.71 4.82 29.24
CA ASN A 78 2.40 4.25 30.37
C ASN A 78 1.42 3.75 31.44
N ASP A 79 1.91 3.02 32.45
CA ASP A 79 1.09 2.51 33.58
C ASP A 79 0.42 3.63 34.39
N ASP A 80 0.95 4.84 34.34
CA ASP A 80 0.35 6.01 34.96
C ASP A 80 -0.71 6.69 34.08
N GLY A 81 -0.91 6.21 32.85
CA GLY A 81 -1.86 6.72 31.86
C GLY A 81 -1.29 7.81 30.94
N THR A 82 -0.03 8.23 31.09
CA THR A 82 0.57 9.25 30.24
C THR A 82 0.97 8.68 28.87
N TYR A 83 0.74 9.43 27.80
CA TYR A 83 1.21 9.08 26.46
C TYR A 83 2.74 9.08 26.37
N ASP A 84 3.31 8.01 25.82
CA ASP A 84 4.73 7.87 25.53
C ASP A 84 4.98 7.90 24.01
N PRO A 85 5.38 9.05 23.45
CA PRO A 85 5.62 9.17 22.01
C PRO A 85 6.86 8.42 21.53
N SER A 86 7.69 7.88 22.42
CA SER A 86 8.86 7.06 22.06
C SER A 86 8.47 5.62 21.68
N GLN A 87 7.28 5.19 22.09
CA GLN A 87 6.73 3.88 21.74
C GLN A 87 5.93 4.01 20.46
N HIS A 88 6.33 3.25 19.46
CA HIS A 88 5.61 3.14 18.19
C HIS A 88 5.69 1.70 17.67
N LYS A 89 4.70 1.29 16.93
CA LYS A 89 4.72 0.02 16.22
C LYS A 89 5.75 0.10 15.08
N THR A 90 6.35 -1.04 14.71
CA THR A 90 7.14 -1.12 13.47
C THR A 90 6.24 -0.82 12.28
N ARG A 91 6.59 0.19 11.50
CA ARG A 91 5.77 0.73 10.41
C ARG A 91 6.35 0.28 9.08
N ILE A 92 5.52 -0.30 8.25
CA ILE A 92 5.88 -0.80 6.92
C ILE A 92 4.80 -0.43 5.92
N ALA A 93 5.14 -0.37 4.63
CA ALA A 93 4.18 -0.19 3.57
C ALA A 93 4.11 -1.45 2.69
N PHE A 94 2.93 -2.05 2.60
CA PHE A 94 2.61 -2.98 1.52
C PHE A 94 2.22 -2.19 0.29
N THR A 95 2.77 -2.57 -0.86
CA THR A 95 2.45 -1.94 -2.14
C THR A 95 2.12 -3.02 -3.15
N PHE A 96 1.08 -2.78 -3.94
CA PHE A 96 0.57 -3.73 -4.94
C PHE A 96 0.59 -3.07 -6.31
N ASP A 97 1.22 -3.72 -7.28
CA ASP A 97 1.38 -3.25 -8.65
C ASP A 97 0.43 -3.98 -9.62
N ASP A 98 0.24 -3.39 -10.79
CA ASP A 98 -0.45 -3.94 -11.97
C ASP A 98 -1.98 -4.07 -11.86
N GLY A 99 -2.56 -3.93 -10.69
CA GLY A 99 -4.00 -3.98 -10.48
C GLY A 99 -4.75 -2.77 -11.07
N PRO A 100 -6.04 -2.65 -10.77
CA PRO A 100 -6.86 -3.61 -10.06
C PRO A 100 -7.19 -4.84 -10.91
N GLY A 101 -7.54 -5.96 -10.25
CA GLY A 101 -7.85 -7.23 -10.86
C GLY A 101 -8.87 -8.08 -10.10
N GLU A 102 -9.04 -9.34 -10.54
CA GLU A 102 -10.04 -10.27 -10.02
C GLU A 102 -9.91 -10.52 -8.50
N TYR A 103 -8.71 -10.43 -7.97
CA TYR A 103 -8.43 -10.76 -6.55
C TYR A 103 -8.31 -9.53 -5.65
N THR A 104 -8.44 -8.33 -6.21
CA THR A 104 -8.28 -7.07 -5.46
C THR A 104 -9.30 -6.92 -4.34
N ASP A 105 -10.59 -7.28 -4.56
CA ASP A 105 -11.65 -7.07 -3.58
C ASP A 105 -11.46 -7.91 -2.30
N GLU A 106 -10.99 -9.17 -2.42
CA GLU A 106 -10.68 -10.00 -1.25
C GLU A 106 -9.45 -9.49 -0.45
N LEU A 107 -8.49 -8.87 -1.15
CA LEU A 107 -7.38 -8.20 -0.49
C LEU A 107 -7.85 -6.97 0.30
N LEU A 108 -8.77 -6.18 -0.27
CA LEU A 108 -9.38 -5.03 0.41
C LEU A 108 -10.18 -5.46 1.63
N ASP A 109 -10.89 -6.60 1.58
CA ASP A 109 -11.55 -7.20 2.75
C ASP A 109 -10.56 -7.46 3.89
N CYS A 110 -9.41 -8.04 3.56
CA CYS A 110 -8.36 -8.35 4.53
C CYS A 110 -7.76 -7.07 5.14
N LEU A 111 -7.46 -6.06 4.33
CA LEU A 111 -6.93 -4.79 4.80
C LEU A 111 -7.89 -4.09 5.74
N GLU A 112 -9.17 -3.97 5.36
CA GLU A 112 -10.21 -3.34 6.17
C GLU A 112 -10.42 -4.06 7.52
N GLN A 113 -10.51 -5.40 7.52
CA GLN A 113 -10.67 -6.21 8.73
C GLN A 113 -9.50 -6.06 9.71
N ASN A 114 -8.30 -5.76 9.22
CA ASN A 114 -7.11 -5.61 10.04
C ASN A 114 -6.75 -4.15 10.35
N ASN A 115 -7.60 -3.18 9.96
CA ASN A 115 -7.32 -1.75 10.08
C ASN A 115 -5.92 -1.41 9.52
N ALA A 116 -5.66 -1.93 8.32
CA ALA A 116 -4.40 -1.82 7.60
C ALA A 116 -4.61 -1.03 6.30
N HIS A 117 -3.64 -0.22 5.93
CA HIS A 117 -3.62 0.48 4.65
C HIS A 117 -2.50 -0.05 3.77
N ALA A 118 -2.68 0.09 2.47
CA ALA A 118 -1.70 -0.24 1.43
C ALA A 118 -1.70 0.83 0.34
N THR A 119 -0.67 0.84 -0.50
CA THR A 119 -0.63 1.68 -1.70
C THR A 119 -0.78 0.79 -2.92
N PHE A 120 -1.72 1.12 -3.80
CA PHE A 120 -1.96 0.41 -5.05
C PHE A 120 -1.42 1.24 -6.22
N PHE A 121 -0.40 0.73 -6.90
CA PHE A 121 0.14 1.32 -8.13
C PHE A 121 -0.56 0.68 -9.33
N MET A 122 -1.63 1.32 -9.80
CA MET A 122 -2.56 0.73 -10.75
C MET A 122 -2.19 1.04 -12.19
N LEU A 123 -2.44 0.09 -13.08
CA LEU A 123 -2.44 0.30 -14.52
C LEU A 123 -3.73 1.00 -14.97
N GLY A 124 -3.60 2.14 -15.64
CA GLY A 124 -4.75 2.95 -16.05
C GLY A 124 -5.77 2.19 -16.91
N GLN A 125 -5.30 1.28 -17.78
CA GLN A 125 -6.15 0.44 -18.64
C GLN A 125 -7.09 -0.49 -17.85
N ASN A 126 -6.72 -0.88 -16.62
CA ASN A 126 -7.51 -1.80 -15.80
C ASN A 126 -8.61 -1.07 -15.01
N VAL A 127 -8.39 0.20 -14.65
CA VAL A 127 -9.26 1.00 -13.77
C VAL A 127 -10.73 0.97 -14.22
N GLY A 128 -10.99 1.12 -15.52
CA GLY A 128 -12.34 1.18 -16.03
C GLY A 128 -13.17 -0.10 -15.87
N SER A 129 -12.53 -1.25 -15.67
CA SER A 129 -13.18 -2.53 -15.43
C SER A 129 -13.45 -2.80 -13.95
N TRP A 130 -12.80 -2.02 -13.04
CA TRP A 130 -12.80 -2.23 -11.60
C TRP A 130 -13.02 -0.91 -10.84
N GLU A 131 -13.91 -0.04 -11.36
CA GLU A 131 -14.18 1.29 -10.75
C GLU A 131 -14.65 1.17 -9.28
N SER A 132 -15.38 0.09 -8.93
CA SER A 132 -15.87 -0.14 -7.56
C SER A 132 -14.75 -0.45 -6.57
N GLU A 133 -13.78 -1.24 -6.98
CA GLU A 133 -12.60 -1.59 -6.18
C GLU A 133 -11.70 -0.37 -5.97
N VAL A 134 -11.50 0.43 -7.02
CA VAL A 134 -10.75 1.70 -6.93
C VAL A 134 -11.43 2.69 -5.99
N GLN A 135 -12.76 2.82 -6.07
CA GLN A 135 -13.52 3.65 -5.12
C GLN A 135 -13.38 3.13 -3.69
N ARG A 136 -13.49 1.79 -3.50
CA ARG A 136 -13.35 1.16 -2.20
C ARG A 136 -11.95 1.36 -1.60
N MET A 137 -10.87 1.24 -2.41
CA MET A 137 -9.50 1.56 -1.97
C MET A 137 -9.44 2.95 -1.32
N ALA A 138 -10.01 3.96 -2.00
CA ALA A 138 -10.03 5.33 -1.48
C ALA A 138 -10.88 5.45 -0.20
N ASP A 139 -12.03 4.78 -0.14
CA ASP A 139 -12.98 4.84 0.98
C ASP A 139 -12.40 4.23 2.27
N ILE A 140 -11.60 3.15 2.16
CA ILE A 140 -10.97 2.49 3.31
C ILE A 140 -9.59 3.07 3.67
N GLY A 141 -9.15 4.15 2.98
CA GLY A 141 -7.90 4.86 3.31
C GLY A 141 -6.64 4.30 2.65
N CYS A 142 -6.77 3.40 1.67
CA CYS A 142 -5.64 2.99 0.85
C CYS A 142 -5.23 4.12 -0.11
N GLU A 143 -3.97 4.14 -0.49
CA GLU A 143 -3.42 5.17 -1.36
C GLU A 143 -3.52 4.80 -2.83
N ILE A 144 -3.99 5.77 -3.61
CA ILE A 144 -4.15 5.68 -5.05
C ILE A 144 -2.84 6.10 -5.71
N GLY A 145 -2.14 5.14 -6.30
CA GLY A 145 -0.90 5.30 -7.05
C GLY A 145 -1.07 4.97 -8.54
N SER A 146 -0.13 5.43 -9.36
CA SER A 146 -0.11 5.19 -10.81
C SER A 146 1.09 4.33 -11.21
N HIS A 147 0.84 3.31 -12.03
CA HIS A 147 1.86 2.42 -12.61
C HIS A 147 1.91 2.52 -14.14
N SER A 148 1.72 3.72 -14.71
CA SER A 148 1.52 3.98 -16.12
C SER A 148 0.14 3.50 -16.65
N TRP A 149 -0.09 3.61 -17.97
CA TRP A 149 -1.35 3.18 -18.59
C TRP A 149 -1.38 1.66 -18.85
N ASP A 150 -0.34 1.13 -19.54
CA ASP A 150 -0.30 -0.26 -20.02
C ASP A 150 1.06 -0.95 -19.80
N HIS A 151 1.82 -0.47 -18.82
CA HIS A 151 3.08 -1.05 -18.36
C HIS A 151 4.23 -1.05 -19.38
N PRO A 152 4.48 0.03 -20.14
CA PRO A 152 5.63 0.09 -21.04
C PRO A 152 6.93 0.27 -20.25
N ASN A 153 8.06 -0.15 -20.84
CA ASN A 153 9.34 0.31 -20.34
C ASN A 153 9.52 1.81 -20.66
N LEU A 154 9.48 2.65 -19.64
CA LEU A 154 9.52 4.12 -19.80
C LEU A 154 10.80 4.63 -20.48
N TYR A 155 11.90 3.84 -20.45
CA TYR A 155 13.14 4.20 -21.16
C TYR A 155 13.01 4.09 -22.67
N ASP A 156 12.03 3.36 -23.18
CA ASP A 156 11.79 3.20 -24.62
C ASP A 156 10.85 4.29 -25.19
N LEU A 157 10.34 5.19 -24.31
CA LEU A 157 9.41 6.25 -24.66
C LEU A 157 10.07 7.62 -24.69
N ASP A 158 9.56 8.52 -25.53
CA ASP A 158 9.83 9.94 -25.39
C ASP A 158 9.05 10.55 -24.21
N MET A 159 9.45 11.70 -23.72
CA MET A 159 8.86 12.33 -22.53
C MET A 159 7.40 12.76 -22.74
N ASP A 160 6.97 13.04 -23.95
CA ASP A 160 5.54 13.33 -24.25
C ASP A 160 4.71 12.04 -24.10
N ALA A 161 5.23 10.91 -24.55
CA ALA A 161 4.59 9.61 -24.35
C ALA A 161 4.58 9.21 -22.85
N VAL A 162 5.68 9.42 -22.12
CA VAL A 162 5.72 9.23 -20.66
C VAL A 162 4.65 10.09 -19.97
N ALA A 163 4.56 11.37 -20.29
CA ALA A 163 3.55 12.26 -19.72
C ALA A 163 2.13 11.74 -19.99
N LYS A 164 1.90 11.18 -21.18
CA LYS A 164 0.60 10.64 -21.59
C LYS A 164 0.23 9.40 -20.79
N GLU A 165 1.16 8.46 -20.58
CA GLU A 165 0.96 7.27 -19.76
C GLU A 165 0.37 7.60 -18.39
N PHE A 166 0.95 8.55 -17.68
CA PHE A 166 0.51 8.94 -16.34
C PHE A 166 -0.70 9.87 -16.34
N SER A 167 -0.85 10.73 -17.36
CA SER A 167 -2.03 11.61 -17.44
C SER A 167 -3.31 10.87 -17.79
N ASP A 168 -3.24 9.85 -18.66
CA ASP A 168 -4.39 9.02 -19.01
C ASP A 168 -4.80 8.14 -17.81
N THR A 169 -3.84 7.63 -17.07
CA THR A 169 -4.07 6.90 -15.82
C THR A 169 -4.72 7.80 -14.77
N ASP A 170 -4.22 9.02 -14.57
CA ASP A 170 -4.82 10.01 -13.67
C ASP A 170 -6.29 10.31 -14.05
N ALA A 171 -6.58 10.41 -15.35
CA ALA A 171 -7.95 10.67 -15.83
C ALA A 171 -8.90 9.48 -15.55
N ALA A 172 -8.39 8.24 -15.69
CA ALA A 172 -9.17 7.04 -15.37
C ALA A 172 -9.45 6.94 -13.86
N LEU A 173 -8.43 7.20 -13.02
CA LEU A 173 -8.55 7.20 -11.56
C LEU A 173 -9.50 8.30 -11.07
N GLU A 174 -9.38 9.53 -11.59
CA GLU A 174 -10.27 10.66 -11.24
C GLU A 174 -11.73 10.34 -11.59
N LYS A 175 -11.97 9.63 -12.70
CA LYS A 175 -13.31 9.18 -13.08
C LYS A 175 -13.84 8.10 -12.13
N ALA A 176 -13.00 7.14 -11.69
CA ALA A 176 -13.39 6.02 -10.87
C ALA A 176 -13.66 6.41 -9.41
N CYS A 177 -12.78 7.21 -8.79
CA CYS A 177 -12.84 7.54 -7.35
C CYS A 177 -12.75 9.04 -7.03
N GLY A 178 -12.76 9.92 -8.03
CA GLY A 178 -12.67 11.38 -7.82
C GLY A 178 -11.28 11.88 -7.42
N GLN A 179 -10.25 11.04 -7.48
CA GLN A 179 -8.87 11.36 -7.12
C GLN A 179 -7.92 10.98 -8.25
N LYS A 180 -6.88 11.78 -8.43
CA LYS A 180 -5.70 11.42 -9.23
C LYS A 180 -4.72 10.67 -8.35
N ALA A 181 -3.81 9.93 -8.97
CA ALA A 181 -2.72 9.32 -8.24
C ALA A 181 -1.88 10.37 -7.51
N SER A 182 -1.63 10.16 -6.22
CA SER A 182 -0.75 11.00 -5.39
C SER A 182 0.71 10.67 -5.59
N VAL A 183 1.01 9.43 -5.94
CA VAL A 183 2.33 8.83 -6.07
C VAL A 183 2.41 7.99 -7.34
N ALA A 184 3.62 7.64 -7.76
CA ALA A 184 3.84 6.82 -8.95
C ALA A 184 4.91 5.75 -8.72
N ARG A 185 4.84 4.69 -9.51
CA ARG A 185 5.92 3.70 -9.65
C ARG A 185 6.17 3.44 -11.13
N ALA A 186 7.44 3.45 -11.52
CA ALA A 186 7.81 3.15 -12.89
C ALA A 186 7.73 1.63 -13.13
N PRO A 187 7.13 1.18 -14.25
CA PRO A 187 7.23 -0.20 -14.70
C PRO A 187 8.67 -0.72 -14.66
N TYR A 188 8.84 -1.96 -14.18
CA TYR A 188 10.16 -2.62 -14.01
C TYR A 188 11.11 -1.90 -13.03
N GLY A 189 10.63 -0.89 -12.27
CA GLY A 189 11.48 -0.04 -11.45
C GLY A 189 12.38 0.92 -12.27
N ASN A 190 12.15 1.10 -13.56
CA ASN A 190 12.97 1.89 -14.47
C ASN A 190 12.56 3.38 -14.45
N TRP A 191 13.16 4.14 -13.55
CA TRP A 191 12.93 5.57 -13.39
C TRP A 191 14.17 6.40 -13.68
N SER A 192 13.99 7.68 -14.00
CA SER A 192 15.05 8.69 -14.12
C SER A 192 14.55 10.05 -13.64
N ASP A 193 15.48 10.98 -13.41
CA ASP A 193 15.14 12.34 -13.02
C ASP A 193 14.26 13.04 -14.08
N ASP A 194 14.47 12.75 -15.37
CA ASP A 194 13.66 13.29 -16.47
C ASP A 194 12.23 12.72 -16.42
N ILE A 195 12.07 11.40 -16.16
CA ILE A 195 10.76 10.76 -15.99
C ILE A 195 10.04 11.37 -14.78
N ILE A 196 10.69 11.45 -13.63
CA ILE A 196 10.11 12.03 -12.41
C ILE A 196 9.69 13.48 -12.62
N SER A 197 10.56 14.28 -13.27
CA SER A 197 10.26 15.68 -13.57
C SER A 197 9.08 15.83 -14.53
N THR A 198 8.96 14.93 -15.50
CA THR A 198 7.88 14.92 -16.49
C THR A 198 6.54 14.56 -15.85
N VAL A 199 6.51 13.51 -15.03
CA VAL A 199 5.29 13.02 -14.34
C VAL A 199 4.92 13.95 -13.18
N ASN A 200 5.90 14.61 -12.57
CA ASN A 200 5.74 15.58 -11.49
C ASN A 200 5.03 15.00 -10.25
N LYS A 201 5.42 13.78 -9.84
CA LYS A 201 4.96 13.07 -8.64
C LYS A 201 6.14 12.47 -7.89
N PRO A 202 6.01 12.16 -6.58
CA PRO A 202 6.92 11.25 -5.88
C PRO A 202 6.87 9.86 -6.51
N PHE A 203 8.02 9.25 -6.74
CA PHE A 203 8.16 7.89 -7.23
C PHE A 203 8.59 6.96 -6.12
N PHE A 204 8.18 5.69 -6.23
CA PHE A 204 8.52 4.67 -5.26
C PHE A 204 9.04 3.40 -5.96
N THR A 205 10.16 2.90 -5.48
CA THR A 205 10.61 1.54 -5.67
C THR A 205 10.30 0.75 -4.38
N TRP A 206 11.10 -0.23 -4.00
CA TRP A 206 10.89 -1.08 -2.83
C TRP A 206 12.21 -1.40 -2.16
N SER A 207 12.15 -1.76 -0.90
CA SER A 207 13.29 -2.29 -0.14
C SER A 207 13.23 -3.80 0.05
N LEU A 208 12.05 -4.39 -0.17
CA LEU A 208 11.84 -5.83 -0.13
C LEU A 208 10.96 -6.26 -1.29
N ASP A 209 11.48 -7.14 -2.13
CA ASP A 209 10.78 -7.78 -3.23
C ASP A 209 10.25 -9.15 -2.77
N SER A 210 8.95 -9.36 -2.84
CA SER A 210 8.34 -10.66 -2.53
C SER A 210 8.64 -11.72 -3.57
N LEU A 211 9.04 -11.31 -4.79
CA LEU A 211 9.23 -12.17 -5.97
C LEU A 211 7.95 -12.94 -6.35
N ASP A 212 6.77 -12.47 -5.93
CA ASP A 212 5.48 -13.09 -6.19
C ASP A 212 5.17 -13.19 -7.68
N TRP A 213 5.58 -12.19 -8.47
CA TRP A 213 5.50 -12.18 -9.92
C TRP A 213 6.27 -13.34 -10.59
N SER A 214 7.27 -13.89 -9.91
CA SER A 214 8.12 -14.99 -10.39
C SER A 214 7.74 -16.35 -9.82
N TYR A 215 7.42 -16.39 -8.52
CA TYR A 215 7.15 -17.63 -7.80
C TYR A 215 5.75 -18.17 -8.09
N LEU A 216 4.74 -17.28 -8.09
CA LEU A 216 3.34 -17.64 -8.18
C LEU A 216 2.96 -18.79 -7.23
N ASP A 217 3.47 -18.72 -5.99
CA ASP A 217 3.36 -19.76 -4.98
C ASP A 217 3.17 -19.11 -3.59
N VAL A 218 2.00 -19.30 -3.00
CA VAL A 218 1.59 -18.69 -1.71
C VAL A 218 2.65 -18.82 -0.62
N ASN A 219 3.31 -19.97 -0.51
CA ASN A 219 4.26 -20.19 0.57
C ASN A 219 5.60 -19.53 0.30
N LYS A 220 6.05 -19.50 -0.95
CA LYS A 220 7.30 -18.81 -1.32
C LYS A 220 7.16 -17.31 -1.22
N ASP A 221 6.04 -16.76 -1.70
CA ASP A 221 5.71 -15.34 -1.61
C ASP A 221 5.63 -14.91 -0.13
N TYR A 222 4.93 -15.72 0.70
CA TYR A 222 4.88 -15.54 2.14
C TYR A 222 6.28 -15.61 2.78
N ASP A 223 7.08 -16.65 2.48
CA ASP A 223 8.40 -16.83 3.06
C ASP A 223 9.37 -15.73 2.65
N ALA A 224 9.30 -15.23 1.42
CA ALA A 224 10.13 -14.13 0.94
C ALA A 224 9.92 -12.85 1.76
N VAL A 225 8.69 -12.54 2.11
CA VAL A 225 8.37 -11.37 2.93
C VAL A 225 8.63 -11.64 4.43
N MET A 226 8.09 -12.74 4.97
CA MET A 226 8.09 -12.98 6.41
C MET A 226 9.45 -13.38 6.99
N ASN A 227 10.36 -13.90 6.16
CA ASN A 227 11.74 -14.19 6.50
C ASN A 227 12.72 -13.13 5.96
N GLY A 228 12.21 -12.11 5.27
CA GLY A 228 13.00 -10.97 4.79
C GLY A 228 13.31 -9.96 5.90
N ASP A 229 14.16 -9.00 5.58
CA ASP A 229 14.56 -7.93 6.51
C ASP A 229 13.48 -6.85 6.61
N LEU A 230 12.38 -7.16 7.32
CA LEU A 230 11.33 -6.20 7.63
C LEU A 230 11.75 -5.29 8.78
N THR A 231 12.04 -4.03 8.46
CA THR A 231 12.40 -3.00 9.44
C THR A 231 11.43 -1.82 9.41
N ASP A 232 11.48 -0.96 10.43
CA ASP A 232 10.65 0.25 10.51
C ASP A 232 10.98 1.23 9.37
N GLY A 233 10.13 1.28 8.37
CA GLY A 233 10.31 2.06 7.14
C GLY A 233 10.43 1.23 5.87
N SER A 234 10.29 -0.10 5.93
CA SER A 234 10.33 -0.98 4.73
C SER A 234 9.14 -0.74 3.82
N ILE A 235 9.40 -0.80 2.51
CA ILE A 235 8.40 -0.80 1.43
C ILE A 235 8.49 -2.16 0.74
N ILE A 236 7.37 -2.88 0.68
CA ILE A 236 7.27 -4.24 0.14
C ILE A 236 6.58 -4.17 -1.22
N LEU A 237 7.19 -4.80 -2.25
CA LEU A 237 6.59 -5.01 -3.56
C LEU A 237 5.81 -6.33 -3.57
N MET A 238 4.56 -6.23 -3.99
CA MET A 238 3.68 -7.35 -4.38
C MET A 238 2.81 -6.95 -5.56
N HIS A 239 1.98 -7.88 -6.05
CA HIS A 239 1.02 -7.66 -7.12
C HIS A 239 -0.35 -8.20 -6.71
N ASP A 240 -1.45 -7.50 -7.08
CA ASP A 240 -2.82 -7.92 -6.75
C ASP A 240 -3.57 -8.56 -7.94
N ILE A 241 -2.84 -8.92 -8.99
CA ILE A 241 -3.36 -9.57 -10.20
C ILE A 241 -3.21 -11.09 -10.20
N HIS A 242 -2.49 -11.65 -9.25
CA HIS A 242 -2.24 -13.09 -9.15
C HIS A 242 -2.86 -13.67 -7.88
N GLU A 243 -3.66 -14.75 -8.01
CA GLU A 243 -4.26 -15.41 -6.85
C GLU A 243 -3.23 -15.80 -5.76
N PRO A 244 -2.09 -16.45 -6.08
CA PRO A 244 -1.11 -16.81 -5.05
C PRO A 244 -0.54 -15.61 -4.28
N SER A 245 -0.28 -14.50 -4.98
CA SER A 245 0.23 -13.26 -4.37
C SER A 245 -0.77 -12.69 -3.36
N VAL A 246 -2.04 -12.59 -3.77
CA VAL A 246 -3.11 -12.09 -2.90
C VAL A 246 -3.34 -13.02 -1.71
N GLN A 247 -3.36 -14.34 -1.93
CA GLN A 247 -3.50 -15.32 -0.84
C GLN A 247 -2.32 -15.27 0.15
N ALA A 248 -1.11 -15.03 -0.33
CA ALA A 248 0.05 -14.80 0.53
C ALA A 248 -0.12 -13.52 1.37
N ALA A 249 -0.56 -12.41 0.74
CA ALA A 249 -0.82 -11.15 1.44
C ALA A 249 -1.92 -11.31 2.51
N ILE A 250 -3.05 -11.96 2.19
CA ILE A 250 -4.15 -12.23 3.12
C ILE A 250 -3.68 -13.05 4.34
N LYS A 251 -2.72 -13.96 4.15
CA LYS A 251 -2.12 -14.71 5.24
C LYS A 251 -1.16 -13.87 6.08
N MET A 252 -0.36 -13.00 5.45
CA MET A 252 0.68 -12.18 6.12
C MET A 252 0.11 -11.02 6.91
N ILE A 253 -0.87 -10.29 6.36
CA ILE A 253 -1.40 -9.05 6.93
C ILE A 253 -1.86 -9.24 8.38
N PRO A 254 -2.77 -10.18 8.72
CA PRO A 254 -3.20 -10.36 10.10
C PRO A 254 -2.07 -10.84 11.03
N GLU A 255 -1.12 -11.62 10.52
CA GLU A 255 0.00 -12.09 11.31
C GLU A 255 0.98 -10.95 11.65
N LEU A 256 1.27 -10.05 10.70
CA LEU A 256 2.11 -8.89 10.92
C LEU A 256 1.45 -7.91 11.90
N VAL A 257 0.14 -7.65 11.74
CA VAL A 257 -0.62 -6.82 12.69
C VAL A 257 -0.57 -7.43 14.10
N ALA A 258 -0.76 -8.75 14.24
CA ALA A 258 -0.66 -9.45 15.52
C ALA A 258 0.75 -9.41 16.13
N LYS A 259 1.79 -9.37 15.30
CA LYS A 259 3.20 -9.18 15.71
C LYS A 259 3.54 -7.72 16.07
N GLY A 260 2.59 -6.81 15.95
CA GLY A 260 2.76 -5.41 16.32
C GLY A 260 3.28 -4.52 15.20
N TYR A 261 3.18 -4.94 13.95
CA TYR A 261 3.45 -4.07 12.81
C TYR A 261 2.25 -3.14 12.54
N LYS A 262 2.54 -1.96 12.01
CA LYS A 262 1.55 -1.04 11.46
C LYS A 262 1.73 -1.00 9.94
N LEU A 263 0.72 -1.43 9.22
CA LEU A 263 0.69 -1.40 7.77
C LEU A 263 0.11 -0.07 7.31
N MET A 264 0.86 0.67 6.53
CA MET A 264 0.60 2.06 6.15
C MET A 264 0.71 2.23 4.64
N THR A 265 0.13 3.28 4.11
CA THR A 265 0.46 3.74 2.75
C THR A 265 1.87 4.31 2.71
N VAL A 266 2.47 4.43 1.53
CA VAL A 266 3.82 5.02 1.42
C VAL A 266 3.85 6.48 1.87
N SER A 267 2.77 7.23 1.63
CA SER A 267 2.65 8.62 2.10
C SER A 267 2.48 8.73 3.60
N GLU A 268 1.68 7.86 4.22
CA GLU A 268 1.54 7.79 5.68
C GLU A 268 2.85 7.38 6.34
N LEU A 269 3.55 6.40 5.77
CA LEU A 269 4.86 5.94 6.24
C LEU A 269 5.88 7.09 6.18
N ALA A 270 5.95 7.82 5.07
CA ALA A 270 6.76 9.01 4.93
C ALA A 270 6.45 10.04 6.02
N ALA A 271 5.18 10.38 6.19
CA ALA A 271 4.73 11.36 7.21
C ALA A 271 5.08 10.89 8.63
N ALA A 272 4.87 9.61 8.96
CA ALA A 272 5.19 9.02 10.25
C ALA A 272 6.70 9.02 10.55
N LYS A 273 7.53 9.04 9.50
CA LYS A 273 9.00 9.18 9.59
C LYS A 273 9.46 10.65 9.51
N GLY A 274 8.51 11.60 9.47
CA GLY A 274 8.81 13.04 9.40
C GLY A 274 9.30 13.50 8.02
N VAL A 275 9.00 12.74 6.96
CA VAL A 275 9.37 13.01 5.57
C VAL A 275 8.31 13.85 4.89
N THR A 276 8.73 14.95 4.28
CA THR A 276 7.91 15.65 3.29
C THR A 276 8.31 15.15 1.90
N LEU A 277 7.42 14.40 1.26
CA LEU A 277 7.67 13.87 -0.08
C LEU A 277 7.94 14.98 -1.09
N GLN A 278 8.95 14.77 -1.90
CA GLN A 278 9.32 15.59 -3.04
C GLN A 278 9.21 14.74 -4.30
N ASN A 279 9.31 15.35 -5.48
CA ASN A 279 9.42 14.63 -6.73
C ASN A 279 10.81 13.99 -6.85
N ALA A 280 10.95 12.84 -6.23
CA ALA A 280 12.15 12.03 -6.14
C ALA A 280 11.74 10.56 -6.04
N ASN A 281 12.67 9.62 -6.21
CA ASN A 281 12.41 8.20 -5.95
C ASN A 281 12.77 7.83 -4.52
N TYR A 282 11.92 7.01 -3.89
CA TYR A 282 12.06 6.49 -2.54
C TYR A 282 12.00 4.96 -2.57
N SER A 283 12.94 4.29 -1.91
CA SER A 283 12.95 2.81 -1.77
C SER A 283 12.55 2.34 -0.37
N ASP A 284 12.73 3.21 0.61
CA ASP A 284 12.50 2.94 2.03
C ASP A 284 12.49 4.24 2.83
N PHE A 285 12.19 4.10 4.13
CA PHE A 285 12.28 5.16 5.12
C PHE A 285 12.99 4.71 6.39
N TRP A 286 14.04 3.88 6.26
CA TRP A 286 14.76 3.31 7.40
C TRP A 286 15.44 4.36 8.27
N ASP A 287 15.99 5.40 7.65
CA ASP A 287 16.68 6.47 8.37
C ASP A 287 16.16 7.85 7.95
N SER A 288 15.56 8.56 8.90
CA SER A 288 15.14 9.95 8.70
C SER A 288 16.29 10.93 8.41
N SER A 289 17.55 10.52 8.66
CA SER A 289 18.74 11.32 8.30
C SER A 289 19.04 11.29 6.80
N LEU A 290 18.57 10.26 6.08
CA LEU A 290 18.76 10.14 4.63
C LEU A 290 17.99 11.20 3.83
N GLN A 291 16.96 11.80 4.41
CA GLN A 291 16.18 12.86 3.76
C GLN A 291 16.95 14.15 3.50
N LYS A 292 18.00 14.42 4.23
CA LYS A 292 18.88 15.57 3.96
C LYS A 292 19.75 15.37 2.72
N GLY A 293 19.88 14.10 2.26
CA GLY A 293 20.64 13.73 1.06
C GLY A 293 19.81 13.65 -0.22
N ILE A 294 18.49 13.38 -0.12
CA ILE A 294 17.60 13.25 -1.29
C ILE A 294 17.37 14.60 -1.97
N VAL A 295 17.48 15.71 -1.24
CA VAL A 295 17.27 17.07 -1.77
C VAL A 295 18.48 17.64 -2.50
N ALA A 296 19.65 17.02 -2.42
CA ALA A 296 20.88 17.52 -3.06
C ALA A 296 21.75 16.36 -3.56
N GLY A 297 21.42 15.82 -4.73
CA GLY A 297 22.37 15.10 -5.55
C GLY A 297 22.53 13.61 -5.33
N TYR A 298 21.46 12.85 -5.46
CA TYR A 298 21.59 11.48 -5.95
C TYR A 298 21.71 11.57 -7.48
N ASN A 299 22.92 11.87 -7.92
CA ASN A 299 23.25 11.73 -9.33
C ASN A 299 23.30 10.25 -9.67
N SER A 300 22.43 9.84 -10.57
CA SER A 300 22.45 8.58 -11.28
C SER A 300 23.87 8.07 -11.53
N GLY A 301 24.35 7.21 -10.64
CA GLY A 301 25.46 6.34 -10.96
C GLY A 301 24.87 5.13 -11.68
N SER A 302 25.23 5.00 -12.96
CA SER A 302 24.92 3.93 -13.88
C SER A 302 24.63 2.58 -13.21
N SER A 303 23.51 2.00 -13.60
CA SER A 303 23.17 0.60 -13.41
C SER A 303 24.25 -0.30 -14.00
N ASP A 304 25.11 -0.83 -13.15
CA ASP A 304 25.77 -2.10 -13.39
C ASP A 304 25.34 -3.05 -12.28
N GLY A 305 24.43 -3.92 -12.65
CA GLY A 305 24.04 -5.03 -11.80
C GLY A 305 25.21 -5.95 -11.55
N SER A 306 25.61 -6.02 -10.29
CA SER A 306 26.28 -7.18 -9.74
C SER A 306 26.18 -7.09 -8.22
N SER A 307 25.24 -7.84 -7.68
CA SER A 307 25.25 -8.24 -6.28
C SER A 307 26.49 -9.13 -6.04
N ASP A 308 27.40 -8.68 -5.20
CA ASP A 308 28.15 -9.62 -4.38
C ASP A 308 28.50 -8.95 -3.05
N GLY A 309 27.83 -9.43 -2.01
CA GLY A 309 28.08 -9.05 -0.64
C GLY A 309 29.33 -9.73 -0.13
N THR A 310 30.19 -8.94 0.45
CA THR A 310 30.92 -9.37 1.67
C THR A 310 31.56 -8.14 2.31
N ALA A 311 31.04 -7.76 3.46
CA ALA A 311 31.67 -6.91 4.42
C ALA A 311 32.83 -7.67 5.10
N VAL A 312 34.02 -7.10 5.08
CA VAL A 312 35.02 -7.34 6.14
C VAL A 312 35.69 -6.02 6.45
N SER A 313 35.48 -5.59 7.69
CA SER A 313 36.26 -4.58 8.39
C SER A 313 37.63 -5.14 8.74
N ASP A 314 38.68 -4.34 8.63
CA ASP A 314 39.66 -4.06 9.69
C ASP A 314 40.79 -3.19 9.11
N GLY A 315 41.08 -2.07 9.66
CA GLY A 315 41.94 -1.78 10.77
C GLY A 315 43.33 -1.28 10.33
N THR A 316 43.53 0.03 10.52
CA THR A 316 44.72 0.69 11.05
C THR A 316 46.00 0.84 10.24
N THR A 317 46.37 2.11 10.20
CA THR A 317 47.67 2.77 10.47
C THR A 317 48.62 3.06 9.32
N SER A 318 48.75 4.36 9.13
CA SER A 318 49.94 5.22 9.10
C SER A 318 51.15 4.85 8.22
N ASP A 319 51.46 5.79 7.46
CA ASP A 319 52.69 6.62 7.48
C ASP A 319 53.58 6.57 6.22
N ASP A 320 53.82 7.76 5.77
CA ASP A 320 55.09 8.35 5.32
C ASP A 320 55.68 8.03 3.92
N GLY A 321 55.91 9.08 3.18
CA GLY A 321 57.19 9.31 2.55
C GLY A 321 57.30 9.33 1.04
N SER A 322 57.21 10.54 0.51
CA SER A 322 58.26 11.16 -0.28
C SER A 322 58.58 10.70 -1.73
N THR A 323 58.38 11.62 -2.66
CA THR A 323 59.28 12.02 -3.78
C THR A 323 59.59 10.97 -4.86
N ASP A 324 59.46 11.19 -6.10
CA ASP A 324 60.22 12.03 -6.97
C ASP A 324 59.82 11.76 -8.45
N SER A 325 59.89 12.82 -9.22
CA SER A 325 59.91 13.05 -10.65
C SER A 325 60.45 11.93 -11.56
N SER A 326 59.90 11.84 -12.74
CA SER A 326 60.51 12.27 -14.01
C SER A 326 59.78 11.72 -15.23
N ASP A 327 59.33 12.63 -16.07
CA ASP A 327 59.50 12.71 -17.53
C ASP A 327 60.00 11.45 -18.26
N VAL A 328 59.37 11.11 -19.35
CA VAL A 328 59.89 11.21 -20.72
C VAL A 328 58.75 10.89 -21.74
N SER A 329 58.57 11.84 -22.62
CA SER A 329 58.01 11.84 -23.97
C SER A 329 58.57 10.70 -24.85
N ASP A 330 57.75 10.19 -25.79
CA ASP A 330 58.06 10.37 -27.24
C ASP A 330 57.05 9.56 -28.12
N THR A 331 56.39 10.23 -28.99
CA THR A 331 56.31 10.24 -30.46
C THR A 331 56.19 8.91 -31.25
N GLY A 332 55.28 8.99 -32.19
CA GLY A 332 55.35 8.29 -33.49
C GLY A 332 54.02 7.59 -33.86
N SER A 333 53.11 8.12 -34.60
CA SER A 333 53.06 8.51 -36.04
C SER A 333 52.85 7.31 -36.97
N SER A 334 51.75 7.46 -37.71
CA SER A 334 51.50 7.03 -39.12
C SER A 334 51.36 5.52 -39.37
N ASP A 335 50.53 4.99 -40.21
CA ASP A 335 50.04 5.45 -41.52
C ASP A 335 48.96 4.47 -42.00
N SER A 336 47.96 4.99 -42.63
CA SER A 336 47.24 4.74 -43.86
C SER A 336 47.27 3.36 -44.55
N SER A 337 46.15 3.01 -45.03
CA SER A 337 45.71 2.79 -46.44
C SER A 337 44.60 1.74 -46.49
N ASP A 338 43.47 2.05 -46.93
CA ASP A 338 42.87 2.18 -48.27
C ASP A 338 42.66 0.86 -49.04
N VAL A 339 41.55 0.93 -49.73
CA VAL A 339 41.10 0.24 -50.95
C VAL A 339 39.92 -0.72 -50.73
N SER A 340 38.70 -0.31 -50.98
CA SER A 340 37.87 -0.24 -52.23
C SER A 340 37.47 -1.61 -52.77
N ASP A 341 36.26 -1.69 -53.04
CA ASP A 341 35.51 -1.76 -54.29
C ASP A 341 34.63 -3.01 -54.48
N GLY A 342 33.51 -2.73 -55.07
CA GLY A 342 32.79 -3.47 -56.09
C GLY A 342 31.43 -3.96 -55.64
N SER A 343 30.38 -3.24 -55.81
CA SER A 343 29.47 -3.01 -56.96
C SER A 343 28.78 -4.24 -57.52
N ASP A 344 27.50 -3.98 -57.66
CA ASP A 344 26.54 -4.40 -58.69
C ASP A 344 25.84 -5.76 -58.49
N ASP A 345 24.61 -6.00 -58.84
CA ASP A 345 23.67 -5.34 -59.75
C ASP A 345 22.28 -5.96 -59.57
N SER A 346 21.29 -5.16 -59.70
CA SER A 346 20.00 -5.25 -60.42
C SER A 346 19.35 -6.64 -60.63
N SER A 347 18.10 -6.78 -60.58
CA SER A 347 17.00 -6.17 -61.31
C SER A 347 15.72 -6.94 -61.04
N ASP A 348 14.64 -6.18 -60.95
CA ASP A 348 13.38 -6.22 -61.71
C ASP A 348 12.65 -7.56 -61.84
N ASP A 349 11.39 -7.60 -61.53
CA ASP A 349 10.32 -7.33 -62.47
C ASP A 349 8.91 -7.48 -61.84
N SER A 350 8.14 -6.52 -62.13
CA SER A 350 6.76 -6.26 -62.26
C SER A 350 5.81 -7.43 -62.61
N SER A 351 4.60 -7.29 -62.19
CA SER A 351 3.35 -7.02 -62.94
C SER A 351 2.15 -7.58 -62.15
N GLU A 352 1.23 -6.71 -61.78
CA GLU A 352 -0.06 -6.34 -62.45
C GLU A 352 -0.94 -7.53 -62.75
N ASP A 353 -2.15 -7.52 -62.31
CA ASP A 353 -3.45 -7.05 -62.80
C ASP A 353 -4.55 -7.84 -62.08
N ASP A 354 -5.54 -7.29 -61.69
CA ASP A 354 -6.72 -6.55 -62.18
C ASP A 354 -8.05 -7.25 -61.86
N SER A 355 -8.92 -6.43 -61.44
CA SER A 355 -10.34 -6.26 -61.74
C SER A 355 -11.42 -7.13 -61.09
N SER A 356 -12.21 -6.36 -60.43
CA SER A 356 -13.67 -6.09 -60.70
C SER A 356 -14.64 -7.18 -60.26
N GLY A 357 -15.63 -6.83 -59.54
CA GLY A 357 -16.75 -6.04 -59.74
C GLY A 357 -18.01 -6.63 -59.15
N GLY A 358 -18.90 -5.83 -58.80
CA GLY A 358 -20.35 -5.99 -58.95
C GLY A 358 -21.11 -6.34 -57.70
N ASP A 359 -21.68 -5.39 -57.11
CA ASP A 359 -23.04 -4.78 -57.20
C ASP A 359 -24.19 -5.54 -56.56
N ASP A 360 -24.85 -4.75 -55.74
CA ASP A 360 -26.32 -4.55 -55.58
C ASP A 360 -27.15 -5.64 -54.87
N SER A 361 -27.90 -5.29 -53.87
CA SER A 361 -29.09 -4.44 -53.81
C SER A 361 -29.88 -4.75 -52.54
N SER A 362 -30.20 -3.67 -51.91
CA SER A 362 -31.50 -3.25 -51.35
C SER A 362 -32.55 -4.30 -51.00
N GLY A 363 -33.08 -4.12 -49.82
CA GLY A 363 -34.39 -4.68 -49.44
C GLY A 363 -34.87 -4.16 -48.11
N ASP A 364 -35.62 -3.07 -48.17
CA ASP A 364 -36.55 -2.50 -47.23
C ASP A 364 -37.53 -3.53 -46.62
N GLY A 365 -38.00 -3.24 -45.42
CA GLY A 365 -39.17 -3.93 -44.89
C GLY A 365 -39.49 -3.53 -43.45
N SER A 366 -40.17 -2.43 -43.35
CA SER A 366 -40.84 -1.86 -42.18
C SER A 366 -42.02 -2.68 -41.66
N SER A 367 -42.36 -2.29 -40.42
CA SER A 367 -43.67 -2.21 -39.75
C SER A 367 -43.94 -3.25 -38.68
N SER A 368 -44.01 -2.75 -37.44
CA SER A 368 -45.19 -2.27 -36.67
C SER A 368 -46.09 -3.38 -36.17
N ASP A 369 -46.32 -3.37 -34.94
CA ASP A 369 -47.47 -3.08 -34.11
C ASP A 369 -47.63 -3.98 -32.90
N ASP A 370 -47.71 -3.34 -31.77
CA ASP A 370 -48.78 -3.28 -30.76
C ASP A 370 -49.32 -4.60 -30.16
N SER A 371 -49.27 -4.71 -28.85
CA SER A 371 -50.41 -4.51 -27.95
C SER A 371 -50.15 -5.16 -26.56
N SER A 372 -50.24 -4.34 -25.62
CA SER A 372 -50.92 -4.35 -24.31
C SER A 372 -51.58 -5.66 -23.87
N GLY A 373 -51.40 -5.94 -22.60
CA GLY A 373 -52.19 -6.89 -21.83
C GLY A 373 -51.86 -6.90 -20.35
N ASP A 374 -52.60 -6.12 -19.61
CA ASP A 374 -52.85 -6.15 -18.17
C ASP A 374 -53.26 -7.53 -17.66
N ASN A 375 -52.92 -7.90 -16.44
CA ASN A 375 -53.78 -8.04 -15.27
C ASN A 375 -53.19 -8.94 -14.15
N SER A 376 -53.09 -8.34 -13.03
CA SER A 376 -53.70 -8.60 -11.72
C SER A 376 -53.49 -9.94 -11.02
N SER A 377 -52.92 -9.75 -9.85
CA SER A 377 -53.31 -10.25 -8.50
C SER A 377 -53.71 -11.72 -8.34
N ASP A 378 -53.03 -12.38 -7.39
CA ASP A 378 -53.78 -12.93 -6.27
C ASP A 378 -52.88 -13.22 -5.06
N ASP A 379 -53.44 -12.88 -3.96
CA ASP A 379 -53.18 -13.02 -2.55
C ASP A 379 -53.23 -14.48 -2.12
N GLY A 380 -52.46 -14.86 -1.09
CA GLY A 380 -52.54 -16.19 -0.47
C GLY A 380 -51.63 -16.39 0.73
N SER A 381 -51.99 -15.71 1.79
CA SER A 381 -51.61 -16.11 3.15
C SER A 381 -52.13 -17.51 3.47
N TYR A 382 -51.36 -18.30 4.19
CA TYR A 382 -51.84 -19.18 5.30
C TYR A 382 -50.70 -19.52 6.27
N ASP A 383 -51.12 -19.37 7.49
CA ASP A 383 -50.65 -19.61 8.81
C ASP A 383 -50.20 -21.05 9.13
N ASP A 384 -49.29 -21.09 10.11
CA ASP A 384 -49.34 -21.76 11.44
C ASP A 384 -49.20 -23.30 11.53
N SER A 385 -48.30 -23.68 12.37
CA SER A 385 -48.37 -24.49 13.58
C SER A 385 -47.22 -25.49 13.80
N SER A 386 -46.48 -25.17 14.84
CA SER A 386 -46.17 -25.98 16.05
C SER A 386 -46.00 -27.50 15.97
N GLY A 387 -44.94 -27.95 16.61
CA GLY A 387 -44.74 -29.31 17.13
C GLY A 387 -43.26 -29.60 17.37
N ASP A 388 -42.71 -29.37 18.48
CA ASP A 388 -42.56 -30.03 19.77
C ASP A 388 -42.06 -31.50 19.69
N GLY A 389 -40.97 -31.79 20.43
CA GLY A 389 -40.78 -33.09 21.00
C GLY A 389 -39.41 -33.79 20.82
N SER A 390 -38.64 -33.65 21.88
CA SER A 390 -37.94 -34.68 22.66
C SER A 390 -36.69 -35.38 22.11
N ASP A 391 -35.66 -35.15 22.86
CA ASP A 391 -34.78 -36.05 23.63
C ASP A 391 -34.44 -37.44 23.04
N TYR A 392 -33.14 -37.69 22.94
CA TYR A 392 -32.52 -38.83 23.67
C TYR A 392 -31.01 -38.66 23.71
N ALA A 393 -30.51 -38.85 24.90
CA ALA A 393 -29.16 -38.91 25.38
C ALA A 393 -28.48 -40.27 25.13
N ASP A 394 -27.18 -40.25 25.42
CA ASP A 394 -26.27 -41.32 25.94
C ASP A 394 -25.61 -42.24 24.90
N GLU A 395 -24.39 -42.37 25.07
CA GLU A 395 -23.30 -43.04 25.78
C GLU A 395 -22.27 -43.61 24.82
N ASP A 396 -21.04 -43.23 24.98
CA ASP A 396 -19.90 -43.81 25.73
C ASP A 396 -19.10 -44.91 25.02
N SER A 397 -17.81 -44.89 25.35
CA SER A 397 -16.70 -45.82 25.12
C SER A 397 -15.83 -45.53 23.89
N GLY A 398 -14.55 -45.17 23.98
CA GLY A 398 -13.49 -45.63 24.88
C GLY A 398 -12.44 -46.44 24.09
N ASP A 399 -11.18 -46.12 24.28
CA ASP A 399 -9.94 -46.81 23.92
C ASP A 399 -9.14 -46.09 22.78
N GLY A 400 -8.04 -45.46 22.98
CA GLY A 400 -6.83 -45.82 23.70
C GLY A 400 -5.90 -46.73 22.87
N TYR A 401 -4.87 -46.14 22.18
CA TYR A 401 -3.58 -46.80 22.04
C TYR A 401 -2.49 -45.75 21.62
N ASP A 402 -1.57 -45.68 22.40
CA ASP A 402 -0.21 -45.26 22.63
C ASP A 402 0.80 -45.79 21.57
N THR A 403 2.00 -45.14 21.63
CA THR A 403 3.33 -45.40 21.01
C THR A 403 3.55 -44.80 19.61
N GLY A 404 4.46 -43.84 19.41
CA GLY A 404 5.87 -43.76 19.81
C GLY A 404 6.79 -43.98 18.60
N TYR A 405 7.38 -42.90 18.08
CA TYR A 405 8.78 -42.72 17.72
C TYR A 405 8.94 -41.32 17.18
#